data_e95e3aba0a0d709f086a2dbde626ec02
#
_entry.id   e95e3aba0a0d709f086a2dbde626ec02
#
_cell.length_a   1.000
_cell.length_b   1.000
_cell.length_c   1.000
_cell.angle_alpha   90.00
_cell.angle_beta   90.00
_cell.angle_gamma   90.00
#
_symmetry.space_group_name_H-M   'P 1'
#
loop_
_entity.id
_entity.type
_entity.pdbx_description
1 polymer ?
#
loop_
_entity_poly.entity_id
_entity_poly.type
_entity_poly.pdbx_seq_one_letter_code
_entity_poly.pdbx_strand_id
1 'polypeptide(L)'
;MDLIDRNLLNIIQSKFPMVDQPYLAIGRQLGVGEQEIIERLTELKRQNVVRQISAIFDTRRLGYQTTLVAFAYDPKQLHRGALVINRHPGVSHNYAREGSYYNLWFTLAVPPDGNLASTISSMAVETGAINYRIMPTIRFFKIGVNFDMVKEKSSAHNYRPDGIGERTPAQDWNTAMPISEDDKSAIRQLQEDLELVSRPFDRMARQLGMTNDQLFALAVDFQERKLMRRYSAVLHHRRSGFRANAMIVWKVPPERSEEVGMTMAQHSAVTHCYERPTFPDWQYTHFTMVHATTPGGCEEIAQEISESTGITDKLMLYSTREYKKTRVKYFVEDYQQFWESVQPEEEAAAELTNSRGSHDRVLSSIFEPGRQTVRDCRGRQDRPG
;
A
#
# COMPACT_ATOMS: atom_id res chain seq x y z
N MET A 1 -2.01 21.19 -11.11
CA MET A 1 -2.43 20.16 -12.11
C MET A 1 -3.56 20.72 -12.94
N ASP A 2 -3.36 20.84 -14.24
CA ASP A 2 -4.37 21.22 -15.23
C ASP A 2 -5.15 19.99 -15.74
N LEU A 3 -6.02 20.17 -16.73
CA LEU A 3 -6.83 19.09 -17.30
C LEU A 3 -5.97 18.05 -18.06
N ILE A 4 -4.89 18.51 -18.70
CA ILE A 4 -3.96 17.62 -19.42
C ILE A 4 -3.25 16.70 -18.43
N ASP A 5 -2.75 17.24 -17.31
CA ASP A 5 -2.12 16.44 -16.25
C ASP A 5 -3.08 15.39 -15.69
N ARG A 6 -4.33 15.74 -15.45
CA ARG A 6 -5.35 14.80 -14.93
C ARG A 6 -5.64 13.67 -15.92
N ASN A 7 -5.80 13.99 -17.18
CA ASN A 7 -6.00 12.99 -18.23
C ASN A 7 -4.75 12.12 -18.43
N LEU A 8 -3.55 12.72 -18.41
CA LEU A 8 -2.28 12.01 -18.45
C LEU A 8 -2.17 10.99 -17.31
N LEU A 9 -2.47 11.41 -16.09
CA LEU A 9 -2.47 10.52 -14.92
C LEU A 9 -3.49 9.37 -15.07
N ASN A 10 -4.67 9.62 -15.62
CA ASN A 10 -5.68 8.59 -15.89
C ASN A 10 -5.17 7.55 -16.90
N ILE A 11 -4.52 7.99 -17.97
CA ILE A 11 -3.94 7.09 -18.98
C ILE A 11 -2.85 6.21 -18.35
N ILE A 12 -1.84 6.82 -17.73
CA ILE A 12 -0.65 6.09 -17.26
C ILE A 12 -0.93 5.17 -16.07
N GLN A 13 -1.93 5.46 -15.21
CA GLN A 13 -2.30 4.57 -14.12
C GLN A 13 -3.15 3.37 -14.57
N SER A 14 -3.90 3.52 -15.67
CA SER A 14 -4.78 2.46 -16.19
C SER A 14 -4.00 1.47 -17.03
N LYS A 15 -3.42 1.93 -18.13
CA LYS A 15 -2.66 1.14 -19.08
C LYS A 15 -1.64 2.03 -19.77
N PHE A 16 -0.38 1.94 -19.36
CA PHE A 16 0.72 2.62 -20.05
C PHE A 16 0.98 1.93 -21.40
N PRO A 17 1.14 2.66 -22.52
CA PRO A 17 1.37 2.04 -23.81
C PRO A 17 2.78 1.44 -23.89
N MET A 18 2.86 0.13 -24.14
CA MET A 18 4.12 -0.58 -24.39
C MET A 18 4.40 -0.57 -25.90
N VAL A 19 4.99 0.52 -26.36
CA VAL A 19 5.40 0.76 -27.74
C VAL A 19 6.73 1.50 -27.77
N ASP A 20 7.41 1.59 -28.91
CA ASP A 20 8.73 2.22 -29.02
C ASP A 20 8.78 3.66 -28.47
N GLN A 21 7.78 4.46 -28.78
CA GLN A 21 7.65 5.84 -28.37
C GLN A 21 6.36 6.07 -27.57
N PRO A 22 6.32 5.61 -26.30
CA PRO A 22 5.09 5.64 -25.51
C PRO A 22 4.61 7.06 -25.22
N TYR A 23 5.52 7.99 -24.98
CA TYR A 23 5.19 9.39 -24.68
C TYR A 23 4.63 10.13 -25.90
N LEU A 24 5.11 9.81 -27.11
CA LEU A 24 4.52 10.28 -28.35
C LEU A 24 3.09 9.73 -28.53
N ALA A 25 2.88 8.45 -28.23
CA ALA A 25 1.56 7.83 -28.32
C ALA A 25 0.56 8.48 -27.35
N ILE A 26 0.99 8.78 -26.11
CA ILE A 26 0.18 9.50 -25.12
C ILE A 26 -0.08 10.95 -25.59
N GLY A 27 0.95 11.63 -26.09
CA GLY A 27 0.84 13.01 -26.60
C GLY A 27 -0.20 13.14 -27.71
N ARG A 28 -0.23 12.17 -28.65
CA ARG A 28 -1.25 12.12 -29.72
C ARG A 28 -2.67 11.98 -29.17
N GLN A 29 -2.87 11.20 -28.09
CA GLN A 29 -4.18 11.05 -27.45
C GLN A 29 -4.64 12.35 -26.75
N LEU A 30 -3.70 13.14 -26.22
CA LEU A 30 -3.98 14.35 -25.46
C LEU A 30 -3.90 15.62 -26.31
N GLY A 31 -3.49 15.52 -27.61
CA GLY A 31 -3.34 16.65 -28.50
C GLY A 31 -2.11 17.52 -28.20
N VAL A 32 -1.06 16.97 -27.60
CA VAL A 32 0.19 17.66 -27.24
C VAL A 32 1.43 16.92 -27.75
N GLY A 33 2.59 17.60 -27.75
CA GLY A 33 3.84 16.99 -28.19
C GLY A 33 4.43 15.98 -27.22
N GLU A 34 5.30 15.08 -27.73
CA GLU A 34 6.03 14.10 -26.91
C GLU A 34 6.85 14.77 -25.80
N GLN A 35 7.56 15.83 -26.16
CA GLN A 35 8.43 16.55 -25.23
C GLN A 35 7.62 17.16 -24.07
N GLU A 36 6.43 17.70 -24.35
CA GLU A 36 5.53 18.22 -23.32
C GLU A 36 5.08 17.11 -22.34
N ILE A 37 4.78 15.90 -22.83
CA ILE A 37 4.44 14.77 -21.97
C ILE A 37 5.61 14.40 -21.05
N ILE A 38 6.83 14.34 -21.58
CA ILE A 38 8.05 14.03 -20.80
C ILE A 38 8.28 15.10 -19.72
N GLU A 39 8.15 16.37 -20.05
CA GLU A 39 8.32 17.50 -19.12
C GLU A 39 7.26 17.46 -17.99
N ARG A 40 5.98 17.24 -18.36
CA ARG A 40 4.90 17.10 -17.38
C ARG A 40 5.12 15.92 -16.44
N LEU A 41 5.53 14.76 -16.95
CA LEU A 41 5.83 13.59 -16.12
C LEU A 41 7.05 13.84 -15.23
N THR A 42 8.07 14.54 -15.72
CA THR A 42 9.24 14.92 -14.93
C THR A 42 8.82 15.79 -13.75
N GLU A 43 7.97 16.78 -13.99
CA GLU A 43 7.45 17.64 -12.92
C GLU A 43 6.54 16.88 -11.95
N LEU A 44 5.67 16.00 -12.45
CA LEU A 44 4.80 15.17 -11.59
C LEU A 44 5.61 14.18 -10.75
N LYS A 45 6.74 13.65 -11.24
CA LYS A 45 7.69 12.85 -10.44
C LYS A 45 8.39 13.74 -9.41
N ARG A 46 8.90 14.91 -9.78
CA ARG A 46 9.53 15.86 -8.86
C ARG A 46 8.58 16.28 -7.72
N GLN A 47 7.30 16.46 -8.04
CA GLN A 47 6.25 16.73 -7.06
C GLN A 47 5.82 15.48 -6.27
N ASN A 48 6.39 14.33 -6.55
CA ASN A 48 6.03 13.06 -5.94
C ASN A 48 4.53 12.70 -6.11
N VAL A 49 3.93 13.10 -7.23
CA VAL A 49 2.58 12.66 -7.64
C VAL A 49 2.67 11.31 -8.35
N VAL A 50 3.62 11.19 -9.30
CA VAL A 50 3.99 9.91 -9.93
C VAL A 50 5.22 9.37 -9.20
N ARG A 51 5.11 8.16 -8.65
CA ARG A 51 6.24 7.51 -7.97
C ARG A 51 7.12 6.72 -8.92
N GLN A 52 6.49 5.93 -9.77
CA GLN A 52 7.15 4.97 -10.64
C GLN A 52 6.23 4.59 -11.79
N ILE A 53 6.80 4.33 -12.96
CA ILE A 53 6.12 3.71 -14.11
C ILE A 53 6.81 2.38 -14.38
N SER A 54 6.13 1.25 -14.18
CA SER A 54 6.73 -0.08 -14.35
C SER A 54 5.68 -1.19 -14.45
N ALA A 55 6.12 -2.40 -14.73
CA ALA A 55 5.27 -3.58 -14.64
C ALA A 55 4.75 -3.81 -13.21
N ILE A 56 3.49 -4.24 -13.11
CA ILE A 56 2.87 -4.72 -11.87
C ILE A 56 2.70 -6.23 -12.00
N PHE A 57 3.54 -6.96 -11.29
CA PHE A 57 3.49 -8.40 -11.24
C PHE A 57 2.54 -8.93 -10.16
N ASP A 58 2.07 -10.15 -10.34
CA ASP A 58 1.32 -10.87 -9.30
C ASP A 58 2.29 -11.66 -8.43
N THR A 59 2.47 -11.21 -7.19
CA THR A 59 3.39 -11.77 -6.21
C THR A 59 3.25 -13.29 -6.04
N ARG A 60 2.00 -13.79 -6.05
CA ARG A 60 1.71 -15.21 -5.82
C ARG A 60 1.97 -16.03 -7.06
N ARG A 61 1.61 -15.52 -8.24
CA ARG A 61 1.90 -16.17 -9.53
C ARG A 61 3.40 -16.31 -9.77
N LEU A 62 4.19 -15.37 -9.22
CA LEU A 62 5.66 -15.47 -9.20
C LEU A 62 6.21 -16.47 -8.16
N GLY A 63 5.34 -17.15 -7.40
CA GLY A 63 5.73 -18.12 -6.39
C GLY A 63 6.16 -17.52 -5.04
N TYR A 64 6.08 -16.20 -4.88
CA TYR A 64 6.41 -15.54 -3.62
C TYR A 64 5.33 -15.81 -2.57
N GLN A 65 5.78 -16.15 -1.37
CA GLN A 65 4.91 -16.20 -0.19
C GLN A 65 4.74 -14.78 0.36
N THR A 66 3.51 -14.36 0.63
CA THR A 66 3.24 -13.01 1.12
C THR A 66 2.25 -13.01 2.27
N THR A 67 2.47 -12.14 3.24
CA THR A 67 1.59 -11.99 4.39
C THR A 67 1.56 -10.54 4.91
N LEU A 68 0.51 -10.22 5.65
CA LEU A 68 0.52 -9.09 6.58
C LEU A 68 1.14 -9.57 7.89
N VAL A 69 1.98 -8.74 8.49
CA VAL A 69 2.62 -9.00 9.79
C VAL A 69 2.25 -7.88 10.75
N ALA A 70 1.91 -8.26 11.97
CA ALA A 70 1.66 -7.34 13.07
C ALA A 70 2.71 -7.54 14.15
N PHE A 71 3.48 -6.50 14.47
CA PHE A 71 4.45 -6.50 15.55
C PHE A 71 4.00 -5.59 16.69
N ALA A 72 4.28 -6.01 17.93
CA ALA A 72 4.12 -5.20 19.13
C ALA A 72 5.49 -4.73 19.61
N TYR A 73 5.63 -3.44 19.81
CA TYR A 73 6.84 -2.81 20.33
C TYR A 73 6.56 -1.93 21.54
N ASP A 74 7.55 -1.80 22.43
CA ASP A 74 7.62 -0.63 23.30
C ASP A 74 7.66 0.64 22.41
N PRO A 75 6.86 1.68 22.70
CA PRO A 75 6.81 2.90 21.90
C PRO A 75 8.18 3.54 21.62
N LYS A 76 9.14 3.39 22.54
CA LYS A 76 10.51 3.92 22.38
C LYS A 76 11.34 3.13 21.36
N GLN A 77 11.03 1.84 21.12
CA GLN A 77 11.74 0.95 20.21
C GLN A 77 11.10 0.87 18.83
N LEU A 78 9.81 1.21 18.71
CA LEU A 78 9.02 1.07 17.49
C LEU A 78 9.69 1.72 16.28
N HIS A 79 10.17 2.96 16.43
CA HIS A 79 10.78 3.70 15.32
C HIS A 79 12.05 2.99 14.81
N ARG A 80 12.95 2.58 15.70
CA ARG A 80 14.16 1.83 15.33
C ARG A 80 13.81 0.51 14.65
N GLY A 81 12.88 -0.26 15.22
CA GLY A 81 12.43 -1.54 14.65
C GLY A 81 11.86 -1.36 13.24
N ALA A 82 11.03 -0.33 13.05
CA ALA A 82 10.44 -0.05 11.74
C ALA A 82 11.47 0.29 10.67
N LEU A 83 12.53 1.04 11.01
CA LEU A 83 13.63 1.36 10.08
C LEU A 83 14.44 0.12 9.71
N VAL A 84 14.71 -0.77 10.65
CA VAL A 84 15.38 -2.05 10.37
C VAL A 84 14.54 -2.91 9.43
N ILE A 85 13.24 -3.07 9.72
CA ILE A 85 12.31 -3.82 8.88
C ILE A 85 12.24 -3.25 7.45
N ASN A 86 12.33 -1.93 7.28
CA ASN A 86 12.30 -1.29 5.97
C ASN A 86 13.44 -1.72 5.04
N ARG A 87 14.57 -2.20 5.59
CA ARG A 87 15.72 -2.64 4.80
C ARG A 87 15.44 -3.90 4.00
N HIS A 88 14.53 -4.74 4.47
CA HIS A 88 14.21 -5.98 3.78
C HIS A 88 13.52 -5.72 2.43
N PRO A 89 14.02 -6.28 1.30
CA PRO A 89 13.53 -6.01 -0.04
C PRO A 89 12.08 -6.48 -0.26
N GLY A 90 11.65 -7.51 0.46
CA GLY A 90 10.28 -8.02 0.42
C GLY A 90 9.26 -7.20 1.21
N VAL A 91 9.69 -6.20 2.01
CA VAL A 91 8.78 -5.32 2.72
C VAL A 91 8.35 -4.18 1.79
N SER A 92 7.07 -4.13 1.45
CA SER A 92 6.51 -3.13 0.53
C SER A 92 5.73 -2.02 1.25
N HIS A 93 5.08 -2.35 2.35
CA HIS A 93 4.30 -1.41 3.16
C HIS A 93 4.67 -1.58 4.62
N ASN A 94 4.90 -0.48 5.33
CA ASN A 94 5.22 -0.49 6.75
C ASN A 94 4.64 0.75 7.42
N TYR A 95 3.77 0.54 8.42
CA TYR A 95 3.01 1.59 9.10
C TYR A 95 3.02 1.41 10.61
N ALA A 96 3.31 2.48 11.34
CA ALA A 96 2.86 2.56 12.73
C ALA A 96 1.35 2.80 12.76
N ARG A 97 0.66 2.10 13.66
CA ARG A 97 -0.78 2.24 13.87
C ARG A 97 -1.09 2.28 15.36
N GLU A 98 -2.10 3.06 15.69
CA GLU A 98 -2.72 3.08 17.02
C GLU A 98 -4.06 2.33 16.98
N GLY A 99 -4.64 2.06 18.16
CA GLY A 99 -5.92 1.38 18.32
C GLY A 99 -5.80 -0.10 18.70
N SER A 100 -4.58 -0.66 18.82
CA SER A 100 -4.39 -2.03 19.30
C SER A 100 -3.03 -2.22 20.01
N TYR A 101 -2.87 -3.39 20.65
CA TYR A 101 -1.59 -3.84 21.20
C TYR A 101 -0.49 -3.94 20.13
N TYR A 102 -0.85 -4.43 18.93
CA TYR A 102 0.06 -4.48 17.78
C TYR A 102 0.14 -3.10 17.13
N ASN A 103 1.29 -2.46 17.24
CA ASN A 103 1.49 -1.06 16.87
C ASN A 103 2.35 -0.82 15.63
N LEU A 104 2.94 -1.89 15.04
CA LEU A 104 3.63 -1.85 13.75
C LEU A 104 3.06 -2.92 12.82
N TRP A 105 2.65 -2.49 11.61
CA TRP A 105 1.99 -3.34 10.62
C TRP A 105 2.71 -3.23 9.29
N PHE A 106 3.18 -4.35 8.76
CA PHE A 106 3.87 -4.37 7.49
C PHE A 106 3.49 -5.57 6.63
N THR A 107 3.67 -5.43 5.31
CA THR A 107 3.52 -6.54 4.38
C THR A 107 4.90 -7.06 4.01
N LEU A 108 5.07 -8.37 4.09
CA LEU A 108 6.29 -9.07 3.74
C LEU A 108 6.02 -10.06 2.61
N ALA A 109 6.90 -10.10 1.63
CA ALA A 109 7.01 -11.13 0.61
C ALA A 109 8.39 -11.77 0.68
N VAL A 110 8.45 -13.10 0.59
CA VAL A 110 9.71 -13.85 0.49
C VAL A 110 9.73 -14.65 -0.82
N PRO A 111 10.89 -14.86 -1.44
CA PRO A 111 10.99 -15.62 -2.67
C PRO A 111 10.53 -17.09 -2.50
N PRO A 112 10.31 -17.82 -3.59
CA PRO A 112 9.80 -19.20 -3.55
C PRO A 112 10.63 -20.18 -2.71
N ASP A 113 11.94 -19.97 -2.65
CA ASP A 113 12.91 -20.74 -1.86
C ASP A 113 13.10 -20.21 -0.42
N GLY A 114 12.47 -19.08 -0.10
CA GLY A 114 12.53 -18.48 1.23
C GLY A 114 11.54 -19.09 2.22
N ASN A 115 11.81 -18.90 3.52
CA ASN A 115 10.91 -19.31 4.59
C ASN A 115 10.31 -18.07 5.28
N LEU A 116 9.03 -17.83 5.06
CA LEU A 116 8.32 -16.68 5.59
C LEU A 116 8.32 -16.61 7.12
N ALA A 117 8.10 -17.75 7.78
CA ALA A 117 8.02 -17.82 9.24
C ALA A 117 9.38 -17.57 9.90
N SER A 118 10.46 -18.15 9.36
CA SER A 118 11.81 -17.92 9.88
C SER A 118 12.27 -16.49 9.66
N THR A 119 11.97 -15.91 8.48
CA THR A 119 12.28 -14.50 8.18
C THR A 119 11.59 -13.56 9.19
N ILE A 120 10.31 -13.77 9.49
CA ILE A 120 9.57 -12.96 10.45
C ILE A 120 10.11 -13.14 11.87
N SER A 121 10.43 -14.37 12.26
CA SER A 121 11.02 -14.66 13.56
C SER A 121 12.39 -13.96 13.73
N SER A 122 13.26 -14.03 12.74
CA SER A 122 14.55 -13.31 12.76
C SER A 122 14.34 -11.80 12.85
N MET A 123 13.41 -11.24 12.07
CA MET A 123 13.06 -9.82 12.16
C MET A 123 12.59 -9.44 13.57
N ALA A 124 11.76 -10.28 14.21
CA ALA A 124 11.26 -10.00 15.56
C ALA A 124 12.40 -9.96 16.58
N VAL A 125 13.33 -10.92 16.50
CA VAL A 125 14.50 -10.98 17.39
C VAL A 125 15.42 -9.78 17.17
N GLU A 126 15.80 -9.49 15.93
CA GLU A 126 16.74 -8.40 15.61
C GLU A 126 16.22 -7.03 15.96
N THR A 127 14.91 -6.84 15.84
CA THR A 127 14.29 -5.53 16.10
C THR A 127 13.79 -5.37 17.53
N GLY A 128 13.82 -6.44 18.33
CA GLY A 128 13.32 -6.43 19.72
C GLY A 128 11.82 -6.31 19.82
N ALA A 129 11.07 -6.91 18.88
CA ALA A 129 9.61 -6.98 18.97
C ALA A 129 9.19 -7.83 20.16
N ILE A 130 8.24 -7.33 20.97
CA ILE A 130 7.74 -8.00 22.18
C ILE A 130 6.89 -9.23 21.81
N ASN A 131 6.10 -9.08 20.75
CA ASN A 131 5.22 -10.13 20.23
C ASN A 131 4.94 -9.88 18.75
N TYR A 132 4.49 -10.93 18.03
CA TYR A 132 4.10 -10.79 16.64
C TYR A 132 3.00 -11.77 16.23
N ARG A 133 2.30 -11.44 15.14
CA ARG A 133 1.34 -12.31 14.48
C ARG A 133 1.58 -12.32 12.98
N ILE A 134 1.59 -13.51 12.41
CA ILE A 134 1.64 -13.73 10.96
C ILE A 134 0.21 -13.87 10.50
N MET A 135 -0.24 -12.97 9.65
CA MET A 135 -1.64 -12.86 9.23
C MET A 135 -1.79 -13.11 7.73
N PRO A 136 -1.66 -14.37 7.25
CA PRO A 136 -1.85 -14.70 5.86
C PRO A 136 -3.28 -14.38 5.42
N THR A 137 -3.47 -14.16 4.12
CA THR A 137 -4.80 -14.00 3.55
C THR A 137 -5.45 -15.38 3.40
N ILE A 138 -6.55 -15.60 4.09
CA ILE A 138 -7.41 -16.79 3.92
C ILE A 138 -8.27 -16.60 2.67
N ARG A 139 -8.94 -15.43 2.61
CA ARG A 139 -9.81 -15.05 1.49
C ARG A 139 -9.65 -13.55 1.22
N PHE A 140 -9.77 -13.15 -0.03
CA PHE A 140 -9.90 -11.73 -0.36
C PHE A 140 -11.25 -11.47 -1.06
N PHE A 141 -11.86 -10.35 -0.72
CA PHE A 141 -13.14 -9.92 -1.26
C PHE A 141 -12.99 -8.73 -2.20
N LYS A 142 -12.00 -7.88 -1.95
CA LYS A 142 -11.71 -6.71 -2.78
C LYS A 142 -10.22 -6.36 -2.75
N ILE A 143 -9.67 -6.11 -3.95
CA ILE A 143 -8.35 -5.48 -4.14
C ILE A 143 -8.50 -4.50 -5.29
N GLY A 144 -8.32 -3.22 -5.03
CA GLY A 144 -8.30 -2.26 -6.12
C GLY A 144 -8.31 -0.82 -5.65
N VAL A 145 -7.39 -0.05 -6.22
CA VAL A 145 -7.36 1.40 -6.09
C VAL A 145 -7.11 1.96 -7.49
N ASN A 146 -8.16 2.43 -8.15
CA ASN A 146 -8.04 3.33 -9.29
C ASN A 146 -8.71 4.65 -8.91
N PHE A 147 -8.00 5.75 -9.09
CA PHE A 147 -8.54 7.09 -8.88
C PHE A 147 -8.88 7.71 -10.23
N ASP A 148 -10.12 8.11 -10.43
CA ASP A 148 -10.48 8.98 -11.52
C ASP A 148 -10.07 10.41 -11.15
N MET A 149 -8.96 10.87 -11.72
CA MET A 149 -8.37 12.17 -11.43
C MET A 149 -9.20 13.34 -12.01
N VAL A 150 -10.10 13.05 -12.95
CA VAL A 150 -11.01 14.04 -13.56
C VAL A 150 -12.28 14.20 -12.72
N LYS A 151 -12.88 13.08 -12.31
CA LYS A 151 -14.12 13.08 -11.50
C LYS A 151 -13.89 13.20 -10.01
N GLU A 152 -12.62 13.20 -9.57
CA GLU A 152 -12.20 13.24 -8.15
C GLU A 152 -12.88 12.16 -7.29
N LYS A 153 -13.24 11.04 -7.91
CA LYS A 153 -13.87 9.89 -7.26
C LYS A 153 -12.93 8.69 -7.30
N SER A 154 -12.90 7.93 -6.21
CA SER A 154 -12.30 6.60 -6.24
C SER A 154 -13.20 5.69 -7.08
N SER A 155 -12.78 5.36 -8.29
CA SER A 155 -13.37 4.27 -9.03
C SER A 155 -12.67 2.99 -8.59
N ALA A 156 -13.08 2.45 -7.43
CA ALA A 156 -12.67 1.12 -7.03
C ALA A 156 -13.35 0.12 -7.99
N HIS A 157 -12.76 -0.09 -9.16
CA HIS A 157 -13.17 -1.21 -10.01
C HIS A 157 -12.93 -2.48 -9.24
N ASN A 158 -13.91 -3.36 -9.20
CA ASN A 158 -13.82 -4.69 -8.64
C ASN A 158 -12.68 -5.43 -9.35
N TYR A 159 -11.46 -5.28 -8.83
CA TYR A 159 -10.34 -6.08 -9.30
C TYR A 159 -10.46 -7.44 -8.65
N ARG A 160 -10.88 -8.42 -9.45
CA ARG A 160 -10.70 -9.84 -9.16
C ARG A 160 -9.42 -10.30 -9.84
N PRO A 161 -8.68 -11.24 -9.28
CA PRO A 161 -7.43 -11.75 -9.89
C PRO A 161 -7.58 -12.27 -11.31
N ASP A 162 -8.78 -12.60 -11.72
CA ASP A 162 -9.14 -13.17 -13.01
C ASP A 162 -9.67 -12.16 -14.03
N GLY A 163 -9.81 -10.86 -13.65
CA GLY A 163 -10.12 -9.77 -14.60
C GLY A 163 -11.49 -9.83 -15.28
N ILE A 164 -12.33 -10.81 -14.97
CA ILE A 164 -13.63 -11.06 -15.59
C ILE A 164 -14.68 -11.24 -14.49
N GLY A 165 -15.82 -10.59 -14.65
CA GLY A 165 -16.89 -10.42 -13.66
C GLY A 165 -17.66 -11.67 -13.23
N GLU A 166 -17.06 -12.84 -13.11
CA GLU A 166 -17.70 -14.06 -12.64
C GLU A 166 -17.35 -14.43 -11.19
N ARG A 167 -18.34 -15.02 -10.51
CA ARG A 167 -18.51 -15.11 -9.06
C ARG A 167 -17.67 -16.17 -8.33
N THR A 168 -16.66 -16.76 -8.94
CA THR A 168 -15.80 -17.76 -8.29
C THR A 168 -14.36 -17.26 -8.25
N PRO A 169 -13.68 -17.20 -7.09
CA PRO A 169 -12.23 -17.16 -7.09
C PRO A 169 -11.80 -18.41 -7.85
N ALA A 170 -11.02 -18.25 -8.93
CA ALA A 170 -10.41 -19.39 -9.58
C ALA A 170 -9.72 -20.21 -8.47
N GLN A 171 -9.97 -21.52 -8.43
CA GLN A 171 -9.37 -22.40 -7.41
C GLN A 171 -7.84 -22.30 -7.37
N ASP A 172 -7.25 -21.70 -8.40
CA ASP A 172 -5.81 -21.55 -8.63
C ASP A 172 -5.25 -20.13 -8.39
N TRP A 173 -6.04 -19.19 -7.82
CA TRP A 173 -5.59 -17.79 -7.64
C TRP A 173 -4.28 -17.64 -6.86
N ASN A 174 -3.93 -18.62 -6.04
CA ASN A 174 -2.71 -18.65 -5.22
C ASN A 174 -1.65 -19.63 -5.74
N THR A 175 -1.81 -20.15 -6.97
CA THR A 175 -0.90 -21.13 -7.56
C THR A 175 0.26 -20.40 -8.26
N ALA A 176 1.49 -20.78 -7.94
CA ALA A 176 2.67 -20.32 -8.64
C ALA A 176 2.70 -20.84 -10.07
N MET A 177 3.15 -20.00 -11.01
CA MET A 177 3.35 -20.38 -12.39
C MET A 177 4.81 -20.78 -12.64
N PRO A 178 5.10 -21.68 -13.56
CA PRO A 178 6.47 -21.95 -13.97
C PRO A 178 7.14 -20.67 -14.52
N ILE A 179 8.36 -20.39 -14.07
CA ILE A 179 9.14 -19.19 -14.43
C ILE A 179 10.56 -19.64 -14.79
N SER A 180 11.00 -19.31 -15.99
CA SER A 180 12.37 -19.57 -16.46
C SER A 180 13.35 -18.53 -15.93
N GLU A 181 14.66 -18.76 -16.08
CA GLU A 181 15.67 -17.75 -15.74
C GLU A 181 15.62 -16.52 -16.64
N ASP A 182 15.23 -16.72 -17.93
CA ASP A 182 14.98 -15.61 -18.86
C ASP A 182 13.77 -14.78 -18.41
N ASP A 183 12.68 -15.42 -17.95
CA ASP A 183 11.55 -14.73 -17.36
C ASP A 183 11.98 -13.90 -16.14
N LYS A 184 12.79 -14.47 -15.23
CA LYS A 184 13.29 -13.75 -14.06
C LYS A 184 14.11 -12.53 -14.45
N SER A 185 14.96 -12.68 -15.47
CA SER A 185 15.77 -11.58 -15.99
C SER A 185 14.92 -10.46 -16.56
N ALA A 186 13.88 -10.81 -17.34
CA ALA A 186 12.93 -9.85 -17.87
C ALA A 186 12.09 -9.17 -16.77
N ILE A 187 11.66 -9.91 -15.74
CA ILE A 187 10.94 -9.38 -14.59
C ILE A 187 11.81 -8.35 -13.85
N ARG A 188 13.11 -8.64 -13.65
CA ARG A 188 14.05 -7.67 -13.02
C ARG A 188 14.12 -6.36 -13.80
N GLN A 189 14.09 -6.38 -15.12
CA GLN A 189 14.11 -5.18 -15.94
C GLN A 189 12.77 -4.45 -15.96
N LEU A 190 11.69 -5.16 -16.20
CA LEU A 190 10.35 -4.57 -16.34
C LEU A 190 9.79 -3.97 -15.04
N GLN A 191 10.29 -4.39 -13.88
CA GLN A 191 9.90 -3.82 -12.58
C GLN A 191 10.60 -2.50 -12.25
N GLU A 192 11.68 -2.15 -12.96
CA GLU A 192 12.39 -0.90 -12.73
C GLU A 192 11.56 0.30 -13.22
N ASP A 193 11.87 1.48 -12.67
CA ASP A 193 11.20 2.71 -13.06
C ASP A 193 11.58 3.12 -14.49
N LEU A 194 10.58 3.35 -15.33
CA LEU A 194 10.79 3.69 -16.73
C LEU A 194 11.41 5.07 -16.86
N GLU A 195 12.44 5.17 -17.68
CA GLU A 195 13.11 6.43 -18.01
C GLU A 195 12.19 7.38 -18.79
N LEU A 196 12.30 8.68 -18.53
CA LEU A 196 11.53 9.70 -19.24
C LEU A 196 12.32 10.20 -20.47
N VAL A 197 12.49 9.31 -21.45
CA VAL A 197 13.17 9.54 -22.73
C VAL A 197 12.29 9.03 -23.88
N SER A 198 12.50 9.50 -25.12
CA SER A 198 11.64 9.15 -26.26
C SER A 198 11.48 7.64 -26.49
N ARG A 199 12.56 6.87 -26.31
CA ARG A 199 12.58 5.40 -26.50
C ARG A 199 13.02 4.67 -25.22
N PRO A 200 12.18 4.67 -24.18
CA PRO A 200 12.60 4.22 -22.83
C PRO A 200 12.82 2.72 -22.71
N PHE A 201 12.25 1.91 -23.60
CA PHE A 201 12.38 0.46 -23.59
C PHE A 201 13.66 -0.05 -24.25
N ASP A 202 14.35 0.78 -25.07
CA ASP A 202 15.57 0.38 -25.80
C ASP A 202 16.68 -0.12 -24.86
N ARG A 203 16.82 0.50 -23.69
CA ARG A 203 17.80 0.06 -22.69
C ARG A 203 17.46 -1.31 -22.12
N MET A 204 16.22 -1.52 -21.74
CA MET A 204 15.75 -2.80 -21.17
C MET A 204 15.92 -3.94 -22.18
N ALA A 205 15.48 -3.72 -23.42
CA ALA A 205 15.60 -4.70 -24.50
C ALA A 205 17.08 -5.07 -24.75
N ARG A 206 17.96 -4.09 -24.85
CA ARG A 206 19.42 -4.35 -25.01
C ARG A 206 20.02 -5.13 -23.85
N GLN A 207 19.65 -4.83 -22.60
CA GLN A 207 20.15 -5.56 -21.42
C GLN A 207 19.70 -7.02 -21.41
N LEU A 208 18.55 -7.33 -22.05
CA LEU A 208 18.02 -8.68 -22.20
C LEU A 208 18.48 -9.37 -23.51
N GLY A 209 19.28 -8.69 -24.34
CA GLY A 209 19.72 -9.22 -25.62
C GLY A 209 18.59 -9.41 -26.64
N MET A 210 17.51 -8.61 -26.58
CA MET A 210 16.33 -8.72 -27.44
C MET A 210 15.97 -7.39 -28.11
N THR A 211 15.08 -7.43 -29.08
CA THR A 211 14.46 -6.25 -29.67
C THR A 211 13.29 -5.74 -28.82
N ASN A 212 12.83 -4.50 -29.05
CA ASN A 212 11.63 -3.98 -28.39
C ASN A 212 10.39 -4.82 -28.72
N ASP A 213 10.22 -5.28 -29.96
CA ASP A 213 9.09 -6.13 -30.36
C ASP A 213 9.08 -7.44 -29.56
N GLN A 214 10.25 -8.05 -29.35
CA GLN A 214 10.37 -9.24 -28.50
C GLN A 214 10.07 -8.95 -27.03
N LEU A 215 10.50 -7.81 -26.50
CA LEU A 215 10.18 -7.37 -25.13
C LEU A 215 8.68 -7.14 -24.97
N PHE A 216 8.03 -6.50 -25.95
CA PHE A 216 6.58 -6.26 -25.91
C PHE A 216 5.79 -7.57 -26.04
N ALA A 217 6.20 -8.49 -26.91
CA ALA A 217 5.60 -9.82 -27.02
C ALA A 217 5.73 -10.60 -25.70
N LEU A 218 6.89 -10.55 -25.04
CA LEU A 218 7.12 -11.16 -23.73
C LEU A 218 6.21 -10.54 -22.65
N ALA A 219 6.03 -9.24 -22.68
CA ALA A 219 5.11 -8.56 -21.75
C ALA A 219 3.65 -8.97 -21.96
N VAL A 220 3.23 -9.24 -23.21
CA VAL A 220 1.91 -9.81 -23.52
C VAL A 220 1.82 -11.24 -22.99
N ASP A 221 2.81 -12.10 -23.24
CA ASP A 221 2.89 -13.45 -22.66
C ASP A 221 2.76 -13.45 -21.14
N PHE A 222 3.45 -12.54 -20.46
CA PHE A 222 3.34 -12.38 -19.01
C PHE A 222 1.93 -11.99 -18.56
N GLN A 223 1.19 -11.22 -19.36
CA GLN A 223 -0.22 -10.90 -19.06
C GLN A 223 -1.12 -12.13 -19.29
N GLU A 224 -0.94 -12.87 -20.35
CA GLU A 224 -1.70 -14.08 -20.66
C GLU A 224 -1.47 -15.17 -19.60
N ARG A 225 -0.23 -15.35 -19.17
CA ARG A 225 0.15 -16.23 -18.05
C ARG A 225 -0.26 -15.67 -16.69
N LYS A 226 -0.84 -14.48 -16.61
CA LYS A 226 -1.25 -13.79 -15.39
C LYS A 226 -0.09 -13.50 -14.42
N LEU A 227 1.15 -13.50 -14.90
CA LEU A 227 2.34 -13.11 -14.16
C LEU A 227 2.38 -11.59 -13.98
N MET A 228 2.10 -10.85 -15.06
CA MET A 228 2.02 -9.39 -15.06
C MET A 228 0.56 -8.94 -15.19
N ARG A 229 0.11 -8.14 -14.26
CA ARG A 229 -1.25 -7.57 -14.28
C ARG A 229 -1.38 -6.44 -15.30
N ARG A 230 -0.41 -5.56 -15.33
CA ARG A 230 -0.34 -4.41 -16.26
C ARG A 230 1.01 -3.72 -16.17
N TYR A 231 1.33 -2.91 -17.16
CA TYR A 231 2.38 -1.89 -17.08
C TYR A 231 1.72 -0.54 -16.81
N SER A 232 2.08 0.17 -15.72
CA SER A 232 1.38 1.39 -15.34
C SER A 232 2.12 2.22 -14.29
N ALA A 233 1.70 3.48 -14.13
CA ALA A 233 2.19 4.35 -13.09
C ALA A 233 1.64 4.00 -11.71
N VAL A 234 2.47 4.21 -10.67
CA VAL A 234 2.07 4.26 -9.26
C VAL A 234 1.95 5.72 -8.86
N LEU A 235 0.77 6.10 -8.41
CA LEU A 235 0.50 7.47 -7.96
C LEU A 235 0.53 7.58 -6.43
N HIS A 236 0.85 8.77 -5.94
CA HIS A 236 0.85 9.07 -4.52
C HIS A 236 -0.52 9.58 -4.06
N HIS A 237 -1.28 8.77 -3.33
CA HIS A 237 -2.68 9.03 -2.97
C HIS A 237 -2.90 10.24 -2.06
N ARG A 238 -1.95 10.60 -1.19
CA ARG A 238 -2.11 11.71 -0.22
C ARG A 238 -2.30 13.09 -0.87
N ARG A 239 -1.96 13.25 -2.14
CA ARG A 239 -2.14 14.51 -2.88
C ARG A 239 -3.47 14.60 -3.66
N SER A 240 -4.25 13.51 -3.69
CA SER A 240 -5.59 13.48 -4.27
C SER A 240 -6.72 13.81 -3.28
N GLY A 241 -6.42 14.42 -2.12
CA GLY A 241 -7.42 14.89 -1.15
C GLY A 241 -7.73 13.94 0.01
N PHE A 242 -7.33 12.67 -0.06
CA PHE A 242 -7.56 11.71 1.02
C PHE A 242 -6.45 11.80 2.08
N ARG A 243 -6.75 12.46 3.21
CA ARG A 243 -5.79 12.72 4.29
C ARG A 243 -5.84 11.69 5.42
N ALA A 244 -6.96 10.97 5.54
CA ALA A 244 -7.17 9.93 6.55
C ALA A 244 -7.26 8.56 5.89
N ASN A 245 -6.60 7.56 6.48
CA ASN A 245 -6.80 6.16 6.17
C ASN A 245 -6.85 5.35 7.46
N ALA A 246 -7.78 4.41 7.53
CA ALA A 246 -7.88 3.46 8.60
C ALA A 246 -7.91 2.04 8.05
N MET A 247 -7.24 1.15 8.74
CA MET A 247 -7.48 -0.29 8.63
C MET A 247 -8.51 -0.63 9.70
N ILE A 248 -9.71 -1.01 9.29
CA ILE A 248 -10.75 -1.41 10.22
C ILE A 248 -10.76 -2.92 10.26
N VAL A 249 -10.69 -3.47 11.46
CA VAL A 249 -10.73 -4.91 11.68
C VAL A 249 -12.03 -5.29 12.41
N TRP A 250 -12.66 -6.37 11.95
CA TRP A 250 -14.01 -6.74 12.31
C TRP A 250 -14.04 -8.17 12.86
N LYS A 251 -14.74 -8.38 13.96
CA LYS A 251 -15.01 -9.71 14.50
C LYS A 251 -16.26 -10.26 13.85
N VAL A 252 -16.07 -11.02 12.78
CA VAL A 252 -17.17 -11.62 12.02
C VAL A 252 -17.33 -13.08 12.41
N PRO A 253 -18.55 -13.56 12.72
CA PRO A 253 -18.83 -14.97 12.96
C PRO A 253 -18.46 -15.82 11.73
N PRO A 254 -17.84 -17.00 11.90
CA PRO A 254 -17.36 -17.83 10.80
C PRO A 254 -18.45 -18.16 9.75
N GLU A 255 -19.66 -18.42 10.19
CA GLU A 255 -20.82 -18.76 9.35
C GLU A 255 -21.29 -17.59 8.48
N ARG A 256 -20.94 -16.35 8.83
CA ARG A 256 -21.28 -15.13 8.09
C ARG A 256 -20.10 -14.55 7.30
N SER A 257 -18.92 -15.19 7.35
CA SER A 257 -17.67 -14.66 6.80
C SER A 257 -17.82 -14.24 5.34
N GLU A 258 -18.40 -15.08 4.48
CA GLU A 258 -18.53 -14.81 3.06
C GLU A 258 -19.54 -13.68 2.77
N GLU A 259 -20.73 -13.76 3.35
CA GLU A 259 -21.79 -12.77 3.20
C GLU A 259 -21.31 -11.38 3.60
N VAL A 260 -20.75 -11.29 4.82
CA VAL A 260 -20.27 -10.03 5.39
C VAL A 260 -19.08 -9.47 4.58
N GLY A 261 -18.13 -10.33 4.23
CA GLY A 261 -16.97 -9.91 3.42
C GLY A 261 -17.36 -9.35 2.05
N MET A 262 -18.36 -9.96 1.39
CA MET A 262 -18.89 -9.47 0.12
C MET A 262 -19.64 -8.14 0.30
N THR A 263 -20.43 -7.98 1.34
CA THR A 263 -21.12 -6.73 1.66
C THR A 263 -20.14 -5.61 1.92
N MET A 264 -19.11 -5.83 2.75
CA MET A 264 -18.03 -4.87 3.00
C MET A 264 -17.30 -4.47 1.71
N ALA A 265 -17.06 -5.44 0.82
CA ALA A 265 -16.37 -5.20 -0.44
C ALA A 265 -17.16 -4.34 -1.43
N GLN A 266 -18.49 -4.33 -1.35
CA GLN A 266 -19.35 -3.50 -2.21
C GLN A 266 -19.29 -2.02 -1.83
N HIS A 267 -18.92 -1.69 -0.61
CA HIS A 267 -18.83 -0.30 -0.17
C HIS A 267 -17.78 0.46 -0.97
N SER A 268 -18.14 1.62 -1.53
CA SER A 268 -17.29 2.39 -2.46
C SER A 268 -16.01 2.92 -1.80
N ALA A 269 -16.06 3.27 -0.52
CA ALA A 269 -14.92 3.78 0.24
C ALA A 269 -13.95 2.68 0.69
N VAL A 270 -14.34 1.40 0.62
CA VAL A 270 -13.46 0.27 0.92
C VAL A 270 -12.61 -0.04 -0.31
N THR A 271 -11.30 0.06 -0.16
CA THR A 271 -10.34 -0.23 -1.24
C THR A 271 -9.80 -1.65 -1.20
N HIS A 272 -9.73 -2.23 -0.01
CA HIS A 272 -9.27 -3.60 0.21
C HIS A 272 -10.14 -4.25 1.27
N CYS A 273 -10.47 -5.53 1.06
CA CYS A 273 -11.20 -6.34 2.03
C CYS A 273 -10.65 -7.78 2.02
N TYR A 274 -10.19 -8.24 3.20
CA TYR A 274 -9.56 -9.55 3.38
C TYR A 274 -10.10 -10.28 4.59
N GLU A 275 -10.11 -11.61 4.52
CA GLU A 275 -10.23 -12.50 5.68
C GLU A 275 -8.85 -13.02 6.08
N ARG A 276 -8.59 -13.04 7.40
CA ARG A 276 -7.33 -13.48 8.02
C ARG A 276 -7.59 -14.35 9.24
N PRO A 277 -6.61 -15.16 9.69
CA PRO A 277 -6.78 -16.02 10.84
C PRO A 277 -6.93 -15.24 12.15
N THR A 278 -7.57 -15.87 13.11
CA THR A 278 -7.64 -15.44 14.52
C THR A 278 -6.53 -16.06 15.34
N PHE A 279 -6.27 -15.47 16.51
CA PHE A 279 -5.35 -15.95 17.54
C PHE A 279 -6.00 -15.76 18.91
N PRO A 280 -5.52 -16.42 19.98
CA PRO A 280 -6.11 -16.26 21.32
C PRO A 280 -6.22 -14.80 21.78
N ASP A 281 -5.28 -13.97 21.39
CA ASP A 281 -5.20 -12.53 21.69
C ASP A 281 -5.67 -11.62 20.53
N TRP A 282 -6.18 -12.21 19.44
CA TRP A 282 -6.65 -11.47 18.26
C TRP A 282 -7.85 -12.16 17.62
N GLN A 283 -9.05 -11.63 17.82
CA GLN A 283 -10.31 -12.25 17.39
C GLN A 283 -10.91 -11.66 16.11
N TYR A 284 -10.24 -10.70 15.48
CA TYR A 284 -10.74 -10.02 14.29
C TYR A 284 -10.33 -10.77 13.02
N THR A 285 -11.34 -11.11 12.20
CA THR A 285 -11.16 -11.93 10.99
C THR A 285 -11.15 -11.10 9.71
N HIS A 286 -11.98 -10.05 9.62
CA HIS A 286 -12.11 -9.23 8.41
C HIS A 286 -11.36 -7.93 8.56
N PHE A 287 -10.63 -7.56 7.51
CA PHE A 287 -9.78 -6.38 7.45
C PHE A 287 -10.19 -5.53 6.26
N THR A 288 -10.67 -4.33 6.49
CA THR A 288 -11.02 -3.36 5.45
C THR A 288 -10.09 -2.16 5.49
N MET A 289 -9.63 -1.70 4.32
CA MET A 289 -8.93 -0.43 4.20
C MET A 289 -9.88 0.63 3.68
N VAL A 290 -10.07 1.68 4.46
CA VAL A 290 -10.91 2.81 4.09
C VAL A 290 -10.09 4.09 4.00
N HIS A 291 -10.52 4.99 3.11
CA HIS A 291 -9.88 6.28 2.90
C HIS A 291 -10.94 7.37 2.95
N ALA A 292 -10.65 8.43 3.71
CA ALA A 292 -11.52 9.59 3.84
C ALA A 292 -10.72 10.89 3.83
N THR A 293 -11.40 12.02 3.73
CA THR A 293 -10.77 13.34 3.82
C THR A 293 -10.39 13.71 5.24
N THR A 294 -11.12 13.17 6.22
CA THR A 294 -10.93 13.38 7.66
C THR A 294 -10.97 12.05 8.43
N PRO A 295 -10.40 11.97 9.65
CA PRO A 295 -10.59 10.81 10.53
C PRO A 295 -12.06 10.50 10.80
N GLY A 296 -12.89 11.52 11.09
CA GLY A 296 -14.34 11.35 11.29
C GLY A 296 -15.05 10.71 10.11
N GLY A 297 -14.62 11.01 8.87
CA GLY A 297 -15.14 10.32 7.69
C GLY A 297 -14.83 8.83 7.65
N CYS A 298 -13.69 8.38 8.25
CA CYS A 298 -13.44 6.95 8.41
C CYS A 298 -14.38 6.29 9.41
N GLU A 299 -14.78 7.01 10.46
CA GLU A 299 -15.72 6.55 11.47
C GLU A 299 -17.15 6.46 10.91
N GLU A 300 -17.56 7.44 10.10
CA GLU A 300 -18.83 7.41 9.37
C GLU A 300 -18.91 6.19 8.45
N ILE A 301 -17.88 5.94 7.64
CA ILE A 301 -17.78 4.75 6.79
C ILE A 301 -17.85 3.46 7.62
N ALA A 302 -17.17 3.41 8.77
CA ALA A 302 -17.20 2.26 9.66
C ALA A 302 -18.60 2.04 10.25
N GLN A 303 -19.35 3.11 10.49
CA GLN A 303 -20.74 3.03 10.96
C GLN A 303 -21.67 2.52 9.84
N GLU A 304 -21.56 3.04 8.62
CA GLU A 304 -22.33 2.57 7.45
C GLU A 304 -22.10 1.08 7.18
N ILE A 305 -20.84 0.61 7.30
CA ILE A 305 -20.51 -0.81 7.19
C ILE A 305 -21.12 -1.62 8.34
N SER A 306 -21.10 -1.11 9.57
CA SER A 306 -21.74 -1.77 10.72
C SER A 306 -23.25 -1.92 10.51
N GLU A 307 -23.92 -0.89 10.01
CA GLU A 307 -25.36 -0.91 9.74
C GLU A 307 -25.74 -1.89 8.64
N SER A 308 -24.94 -1.91 7.54
CA SER A 308 -25.21 -2.80 6.40
C SER A 308 -24.91 -4.28 6.69
N THR A 309 -24.00 -4.57 7.61
CA THR A 309 -23.58 -5.95 7.93
C THR A 309 -24.13 -6.47 9.27
N GLY A 310 -24.56 -5.58 10.15
CA GLY A 310 -24.92 -5.91 11.52
C GLY A 310 -23.71 -6.24 12.42
N ILE A 311 -22.47 -6.03 11.95
CA ILE A 311 -21.25 -6.27 12.71
C ILE A 311 -20.84 -5.00 13.44
N THR A 312 -20.87 -5.02 14.77
CA THR A 312 -20.55 -3.85 15.61
C THR A 312 -19.19 -3.98 16.31
N ASP A 313 -18.72 -5.22 16.57
CA ASP A 313 -17.41 -5.46 17.19
C ASP A 313 -16.29 -5.22 16.17
N LYS A 314 -15.63 -4.08 16.30
CA LYS A 314 -14.57 -3.61 15.39
C LYS A 314 -13.51 -2.80 16.13
N LEU A 315 -12.30 -2.74 15.54
CA LEU A 315 -11.26 -1.78 15.93
C LEU A 315 -10.89 -0.90 14.75
N MET A 316 -10.66 0.37 15.02
CA MET A 316 -10.15 1.35 14.09
C MET A 316 -8.63 1.47 14.29
N LEU A 317 -7.84 1.04 13.31
CA LEU A 317 -6.39 1.12 13.35
C LEU A 317 -5.92 2.26 12.46
N TYR A 318 -5.75 3.44 13.04
CA TYR A 318 -5.30 4.63 12.32
C TYR A 318 -3.79 4.58 12.07
N SER A 319 -3.38 4.95 10.86
CA SER A 319 -1.96 5.10 10.53
C SER A 319 -1.42 6.39 11.14
N THR A 320 -0.55 6.26 12.13
CA THR A 320 0.15 7.41 12.75
C THR A 320 1.40 7.79 11.97
N ARG A 321 2.07 6.80 11.34
CA ARG A 321 3.26 7.02 10.52
C ARG A 321 3.37 6.00 9.39
N GLU A 322 3.68 6.46 8.19
CA GLU A 322 4.09 5.64 7.05
C GLU A 322 5.61 5.57 7.03
N TYR A 323 6.17 4.36 7.19
CA TYR A 323 7.61 4.13 7.13
C TYR A 323 8.05 3.67 5.74
N LYS A 324 7.23 2.88 5.06
CA LYS A 324 7.50 2.41 3.69
C LYS A 324 6.20 2.22 2.92
N LYS A 325 6.21 2.63 1.67
CA LYS A 325 5.16 2.34 0.69
C LYS A 325 5.80 2.24 -0.68
N THR A 326 6.30 1.06 -1.01
CA THR A 326 6.96 0.74 -2.28
C THR A 326 6.36 -0.52 -2.86
N ARG A 327 6.84 -0.94 -4.02
CA ARG A 327 6.59 -2.29 -4.54
C ARG A 327 7.64 -3.25 -4.05
N VAL A 328 7.27 -4.54 -3.95
CA VAL A 328 8.25 -5.62 -3.79
C VAL A 328 9.11 -5.66 -5.03
N LYS A 329 10.41 -5.85 -4.86
CA LYS A 329 11.34 -6.17 -5.94
C LYS A 329 11.50 -7.68 -6.01
N TYR A 330 11.25 -8.24 -7.20
CA TYR A 330 11.25 -9.67 -7.43
C TYR A 330 12.59 -10.13 -8.01
N PHE A 331 13.04 -11.32 -7.62
CA PHE A 331 14.23 -12.00 -8.11
C PHE A 331 15.50 -11.16 -8.02
N VAL A 332 15.56 -10.21 -7.08
CA VAL A 332 16.80 -9.49 -6.75
C VAL A 332 17.72 -10.45 -6.03
N GLU A 333 19.00 -10.42 -6.42
CA GLU A 333 20.03 -11.22 -5.80
C GLU A 333 20.20 -10.77 -4.35
N ASP A 334 20.25 -11.76 -3.46
CA ASP A 334 20.66 -11.65 -2.09
C ASP A 334 19.80 -10.88 -1.10
N TYR A 335 18.74 -11.56 -0.64
CA TYR A 335 17.98 -11.14 0.54
C TYR A 335 18.83 -11.18 1.84
N GLN A 336 19.87 -12.02 1.94
CA GLN A 336 20.75 -12.11 3.10
C GLN A 336 21.82 -11.02 3.11
N GLN A 337 22.48 -10.75 1.99
CA GLN A 337 23.46 -9.64 1.87
C GLN A 337 22.81 -8.28 2.10
N PHE A 338 21.53 -8.15 1.85
CA PHE A 338 20.80 -6.90 2.12
C PHE A 338 20.85 -6.53 3.61
N TRP A 339 20.73 -7.50 4.51
CA TRP A 339 20.86 -7.27 5.94
C TRP A 339 22.25 -6.82 6.37
N GLU A 340 23.28 -7.33 5.69
CA GLU A 340 24.69 -7.04 5.97
C GLU A 340 25.17 -5.73 5.34
N SER A 341 24.63 -5.36 4.16
CA SER A 341 25.12 -4.23 3.36
C SER A 341 24.54 -2.88 3.75
N VAL A 342 23.43 -2.83 4.47
CA VAL A 342 22.77 -1.56 4.81
C VAL A 342 23.17 -1.11 6.20
N GLN A 343 24.30 -0.41 6.32
CA GLN A 343 24.55 0.42 7.50
C GLN A 343 23.51 1.54 7.59
N PRO A 344 23.08 1.97 8.80
CA PRO A 344 22.15 3.09 8.92
C PRO A 344 22.82 4.35 8.34
N GLU A 345 22.30 4.85 7.23
CA GLU A 345 22.71 6.17 6.76
C GLU A 345 22.29 7.21 7.78
N GLU A 346 23.23 7.93 8.34
CA GLU A 346 23.00 9.04 9.30
C GLU A 346 22.13 10.15 8.68
N GLU A 347 22.08 10.28 7.36
CA GLU A 347 21.22 11.22 6.62
C GLU A 347 19.72 10.92 6.77
N ALA A 348 19.30 9.67 6.84
CA ALA A 348 17.89 9.34 7.08
C ALA A 348 17.43 9.74 8.48
N ALA A 349 18.34 9.84 9.45
CA ALA A 349 18.06 10.34 10.79
C ALA A 349 17.89 11.87 10.81
N ALA A 350 18.60 12.60 9.97
CA ALA A 350 18.55 14.08 9.90
C ALA A 350 17.27 14.58 9.21
N GLU A 351 16.78 13.93 8.15
CA GLU A 351 15.48 14.26 7.53
C GLU A 351 14.30 13.99 8.47
N LEU A 352 14.42 12.99 9.34
CA LEU A 352 13.39 12.63 10.31
C LEU A 352 13.32 13.61 11.49
N THR A 353 14.42 14.29 11.84
CA THR A 353 14.42 15.37 12.84
C THR A 353 13.83 16.67 12.30
N ASN A 354 14.03 16.99 11.02
CA ASN A 354 13.45 18.17 10.38
C ASN A 354 11.92 18.06 10.15
N SER A 355 11.37 16.85 10.00
CA SER A 355 9.92 16.66 9.91
C SER A 355 9.20 16.78 11.25
N ARG A 356 9.89 16.61 12.38
CA ARG A 356 9.33 16.82 13.74
C ARG A 356 8.94 18.27 14.00
N GLY A 357 9.72 19.24 13.50
CA GLY A 357 9.45 20.66 13.74
C GLY A 357 8.15 21.21 13.16
N SER A 358 7.56 20.55 12.17
CA SER A 358 6.29 20.95 11.57
C SER A 358 5.06 20.19 12.11
N HIS A 359 5.24 19.00 12.70
CA HIS A 359 4.13 18.20 13.25
C HIS A 359 3.83 18.53 14.71
N ASP A 360 4.85 18.84 15.52
CA ASP A 360 4.66 19.24 16.91
C ASP A 360 3.94 20.60 17.06
N ARG A 361 4.06 21.49 16.05
CA ARG A 361 3.27 22.74 16.03
C ARG A 361 1.78 22.55 15.75
N VAL A 362 1.38 21.46 15.10
CA VAL A 362 -0.03 21.18 14.79
C VAL A 362 -0.69 20.41 15.94
N LEU A 363 0.05 19.57 16.67
CA LEU A 363 -0.49 18.80 17.79
C LEU A 363 -0.57 19.62 19.09
N SER A 364 0.33 20.59 19.31
CA SER A 364 0.26 21.48 20.47
C SER A 364 -0.91 22.48 20.42
N SER A 365 -1.47 22.75 19.23
CA SER A 365 -2.64 23.62 19.09
C SER A 365 -3.99 22.89 19.30
N ILE A 366 -3.99 21.55 19.38
CA ILE A 366 -5.20 20.72 19.52
C ILE A 366 -5.39 20.27 20.99
N PHE A 367 -4.37 20.30 21.81
CA PHE A 367 -4.43 19.91 23.22
C PHE A 367 -3.99 21.07 24.16
N GLU A 368 -4.74 22.16 24.20
CA GLU A 368 -4.77 23.00 25.38
C GLU A 368 -5.91 22.53 26.30
N PRO A 369 -5.63 22.03 27.50
CA PRO A 369 -6.67 21.76 28.48
C PRO A 369 -7.23 23.11 28.96
N GLY A 370 -8.50 23.35 28.68
CA GLY A 370 -9.23 24.50 29.16
C GLY A 370 -9.05 24.67 30.68
N ARG A 371 -8.45 25.74 31.10
CA ARG A 371 -8.43 26.18 32.51
C ARG A 371 -9.88 26.50 32.90
N GLN A 372 -10.56 25.57 33.56
CA GLN A 372 -11.72 25.90 34.38
C GLN A 372 -11.25 26.69 35.59
N THR A 373 -11.53 27.99 35.58
CA THR A 373 -11.42 28.83 36.80
C THR A 373 -12.50 28.38 37.80
N VAL A 374 -12.05 27.67 38.81
CA VAL A 374 -12.88 27.41 40.01
C VAL A 374 -13.08 28.74 40.71
N ARG A 375 -14.28 29.30 40.68
CA ARG A 375 -14.72 30.39 41.56
C ARG A 375 -14.96 29.81 42.94
N ASP A 376 -14.11 30.24 43.88
CA ASP A 376 -14.23 29.99 45.30
C ASP A 376 -15.48 30.72 45.86
N CYS A 377 -16.52 29.99 46.20
CA CYS A 377 -17.64 30.50 46.98
C CYS A 377 -17.39 30.16 48.47
N ARG A 378 -16.65 31.02 49.16
CA ARG A 378 -16.65 30.99 50.63
C ARG A 378 -17.88 31.72 51.14
N GLY A 379 -18.71 30.96 51.85
CA GLY A 379 -19.89 31.45 52.50
C GLY A 379 -19.61 32.42 53.64
N ARG A 380 -20.49 33.37 53.81
CA ARG A 380 -20.66 34.12 55.07
C ARG A 380 -21.69 33.40 55.92
N GLN A 381 -21.23 32.98 57.08
CA GLN A 381 -22.13 32.75 58.23
C GLN A 381 -22.44 34.09 58.84
N ASP A 382 -23.74 34.39 58.99
CA ASP A 382 -24.20 35.32 60.00
C ASP A 382 -25.25 34.64 60.86
N ARG A 383 -25.08 34.72 62.14
CA ARG A 383 -25.94 34.35 63.27
C ARG A 383 -26.76 35.59 63.73
N PRO A 384 -27.53 35.46 64.74
CA PRO A 384 -28.99 35.30 64.72
C PRO A 384 -29.67 36.50 65.38
N GLY A 385 -30.94 36.51 65.24
CA GLY A 385 -31.84 37.29 66.07
C GLY A 385 -33.20 36.62 66.06
#